data_d8567971cfbf20ae0374e31aca8480a7
#
_entry.id   d8567971cfbf20ae0374e31aca8480a7
#
_cell.length_a   1.000
_cell.length_b   1.000
_cell.length_c   1.000
_cell.angle_alpha   90.00
_cell.angle_beta   90.00
_cell.angle_gamma   90.00
#
_symmetry.space_group_name_H-M   'P 1'
#
loop_
_entity.id
_entity.type
_entity.pdbx_description
1 polymer ?
#
loop_
_entity_poly.entity_id
_entity_poly.type
_entity_poly.pdbx_seq_one_letter_code
_entity_poly.pdbx_strand_id
1 'polypeptide(L)'
;SLHEVEKSTLSSDGEIVKQSVKGTLTINNPSSDDRIYDIDVILDNADSTDIGGDHVSVDELEAGKKYSMKYKVDGMRMLVLREHLDTNPARSQERSLSVANGPEGGPLALEIEVENVSNVTIDNVEVTRPIPSEMSFENSGAAVIEGDTMNWSVGSLSAGEKKTLSVEGKITVTGTKTINA
;
A
#
# COMPACT_ATOMS: atom_id res chain seq x y z
N SER A 1 20.39 -0.29 3.57
CA SER A 1 19.00 -0.04 3.14
C SER A 1 18.03 -0.69 4.10
N LEU A 2 16.87 -0.07 4.25
CA LEU A 2 15.75 -0.58 5.03
C LEU A 2 14.59 -0.84 4.06
N HIS A 3 13.92 -1.99 4.22
CA HIS A 3 12.73 -2.34 3.45
C HIS A 3 11.67 -2.90 4.39
N GLU A 4 10.50 -2.26 4.42
CA GLU A 4 9.36 -2.66 5.23
C GLU A 4 8.16 -3.01 4.37
N VAL A 5 7.45 -4.05 4.75
CA VAL A 5 6.22 -4.49 4.10
C VAL A 5 5.11 -4.58 5.16
N GLU A 6 4.12 -3.74 5.00
CA GLU A 6 2.88 -3.82 5.77
C GLU A 6 1.86 -4.71 5.05
N LYS A 7 1.21 -5.59 5.82
CA LYS A 7 0.07 -6.39 5.37
C LYS A 7 -1.09 -6.18 6.31
N SER A 8 -2.18 -5.69 5.78
CA SER A 8 -3.42 -5.48 6.51
C SER A 8 -4.55 -6.33 5.92
N THR A 9 -5.37 -6.91 6.78
CA THR A 9 -6.62 -7.57 6.40
C THR A 9 -7.77 -6.71 6.90
N LEU A 10 -8.64 -6.32 6.00
CA LEU A 10 -9.82 -5.50 6.29
C LEU A 10 -11.06 -6.40 6.36
N SER A 11 -12.01 -6.04 7.20
CA SER A 11 -13.38 -6.55 7.18
C SER A 11 -14.19 -5.85 6.08
N SER A 12 -15.40 -6.33 5.82
CA SER A 12 -16.29 -5.76 4.80
C SER A 12 -16.74 -4.32 5.08
N ASP A 13 -16.63 -3.86 6.32
CA ASP A 13 -16.93 -2.50 6.77
C ASP A 13 -15.68 -1.59 6.84
N GLY A 14 -14.52 -2.10 6.38
CA GLY A 14 -13.26 -1.35 6.30
C GLY A 14 -12.45 -1.32 7.60
N GLU A 15 -12.85 -2.07 8.62
CA GLU A 15 -12.11 -2.21 9.86
C GLU A 15 -10.90 -3.14 9.68
N ILE A 16 -9.75 -2.78 10.27
CA ILE A 16 -8.58 -3.66 10.23
C ILE A 16 -8.75 -4.82 11.22
N VAL A 17 -8.90 -6.02 10.65
CA VAL A 17 -8.99 -7.29 11.41
C VAL A 17 -7.61 -7.79 11.80
N LYS A 18 -6.62 -7.60 10.93
CA LYS A 18 -5.24 -8.05 11.15
C LYS A 18 -4.26 -7.13 10.44
N GLN A 19 -3.19 -6.81 11.12
CA GLN A 19 -2.08 -6.06 10.56
C GLN A 19 -0.76 -6.69 10.96
N SER A 20 0.23 -6.67 10.08
CA SER A 20 1.59 -7.07 10.38
C SER A 20 2.56 -6.26 9.52
N VAL A 21 3.59 -5.73 10.15
CA VAL A 21 4.70 -5.08 9.46
C VAL A 21 5.95 -5.95 9.63
N LYS A 22 6.62 -6.24 8.53
CA LYS A 22 7.88 -6.99 8.52
C LYS A 22 8.92 -6.18 7.79
N GLY A 23 10.06 -5.98 8.44
CA GLY A 23 11.19 -5.27 7.90
C GLY A 23 12.37 -6.16 7.59
N THR A 24 13.23 -5.66 6.72
CA THR A 24 14.54 -6.23 6.42
C THR A 24 15.56 -5.09 6.37
N LEU A 25 16.50 -5.11 7.31
CA LEU A 25 17.69 -4.26 7.28
C LEU A 25 18.76 -4.98 6.45
N THR A 26 19.32 -4.26 5.47
CA THR A 26 20.43 -4.78 4.65
C THR A 26 21.58 -3.80 4.65
N ILE A 27 22.76 -4.28 5.02
CA ILE A 27 24.03 -3.57 4.97
C ILE A 27 24.84 -4.22 3.86
N ASN A 28 25.32 -3.43 2.89
CA ASN A 28 26.13 -3.91 1.79
C ASN A 28 27.56 -3.38 1.94
N ASN A 29 28.54 -4.24 1.72
CA ASN A 29 29.89 -3.81 1.44
C ASN A 29 30.06 -3.69 -0.10
N PRO A 30 30.14 -2.48 -0.66
CA PRO A 30 30.25 -2.28 -2.11
C PRO A 30 31.67 -2.51 -2.64
N SER A 31 32.69 -2.60 -1.76
CA SER A 31 34.06 -2.86 -2.20
C SER A 31 34.21 -4.27 -2.75
N SER A 32 34.95 -4.42 -3.84
CA SER A 32 35.31 -5.72 -4.41
C SER A 32 36.48 -6.40 -3.66
N ASP A 33 37.30 -5.61 -2.96
CA ASP A 33 38.59 -6.05 -2.46
C ASP A 33 38.77 -5.86 -0.96
N ASP A 34 38.06 -4.88 -0.36
CA ASP A 34 38.26 -4.49 1.01
C ASP A 34 37.16 -5.07 1.93
N ARG A 35 37.56 -5.45 3.13
CA ARG A 35 36.64 -5.78 4.24
C ARG A 35 36.33 -4.52 5.03
N ILE A 36 35.13 -4.47 5.59
CA ILE A 36 34.70 -3.42 6.52
C ILE A 36 34.53 -4.05 7.89
N TYR A 37 35.00 -3.35 8.92
CA TYR A 37 34.98 -3.78 10.32
C TYR A 37 34.19 -2.78 11.16
N ASP A 38 33.74 -3.24 12.32
CA ASP A 38 33.12 -2.42 13.37
C ASP A 38 31.98 -1.53 12.85
N ILE A 39 31.07 -2.13 12.07
CA ILE A 39 29.91 -1.43 11.51
C ILE A 39 28.86 -1.31 12.62
N ASP A 40 28.51 -0.08 12.99
CA ASP A 40 27.42 0.21 13.91
C ASP A 40 26.34 1.00 13.20
N VAL A 41 25.11 0.49 13.21
CA VAL A 41 23.93 1.11 12.59
C VAL A 41 22.99 1.54 13.68
N ILE A 42 22.76 2.84 13.80
CA ILE A 42 21.79 3.43 14.72
C ILE A 42 20.41 3.43 14.01
N LEU A 43 19.40 2.98 14.71
CA LEU A 43 18.02 2.88 14.23
C LEU A 43 17.15 3.88 14.99
N ASP A 44 16.48 4.74 14.25
CA ASP A 44 15.45 5.62 14.82
C ASP A 44 14.13 4.83 15.01
N ASN A 45 13.45 5.05 16.12
CA ASN A 45 12.16 4.42 16.46
C ASN A 45 12.19 2.89 16.57
N ALA A 46 13.30 2.30 16.99
CA ALA A 46 13.46 0.87 17.14
C ALA A 46 12.60 0.24 18.26
N ASP A 47 12.09 1.05 19.20
CA ASP A 47 11.29 0.60 20.35
C ASP A 47 10.02 -0.18 19.95
N SER A 48 9.50 0.06 18.75
CA SER A 48 8.32 -0.63 18.21
C SER A 48 8.68 -1.93 17.46
N THR A 49 9.96 -2.33 17.49
CA THR A 49 10.46 -3.51 16.76
C THR A 49 10.91 -4.60 17.71
N ASP A 50 11.05 -5.82 17.19
CA ASP A 50 11.62 -6.97 17.89
C ASP A 50 13.17 -7.07 17.78
N ILE A 51 13.83 -5.97 17.37
CA ILE A 51 15.31 -5.89 17.24
C ILE A 51 15.99 -5.93 18.62
N GLY A 52 15.31 -5.45 19.67
CA GLY A 52 15.83 -5.48 21.04
C GLY A 52 16.75 -4.33 21.42
N GLY A 53 16.80 -3.27 20.62
CA GLY A 53 17.58 -2.05 20.86
C GLY A 53 17.62 -1.15 19.64
N ASP A 54 18.26 -0.01 19.78
CA ASP A 54 18.43 1.01 18.73
C ASP A 54 19.75 0.86 17.94
N HIS A 55 20.51 -0.20 18.21
CA HIS A 55 21.79 -0.48 17.55
C HIS A 55 21.82 -1.86 16.91
N VAL A 56 22.42 -1.94 15.72
CA VAL A 56 22.78 -3.20 15.04
C VAL A 56 24.25 -3.16 14.72
N SER A 57 25.03 -3.99 15.39
CA SER A 57 26.49 -4.07 15.21
C SER A 57 26.85 -5.30 14.37
N VAL A 58 27.76 -5.10 13.41
CA VAL A 58 28.32 -6.14 12.57
C VAL A 58 29.85 -6.04 12.65
N ASP A 59 30.48 -7.03 13.26
CA ASP A 59 31.93 -7.02 13.53
C ASP A 59 32.76 -6.96 12.22
N GLU A 60 32.34 -7.70 11.20
CA GLU A 60 33.05 -7.78 9.94
C GLU A 60 32.09 -8.04 8.78
N LEU A 61 32.34 -7.41 7.64
CA LEU A 61 31.65 -7.66 6.38
C LEU A 61 32.67 -7.78 5.23
N GLU A 62 32.82 -8.98 4.71
CA GLU A 62 33.72 -9.27 3.59
C GLU A 62 33.38 -8.47 2.34
N ALA A 63 34.38 -8.33 1.45
CA ALA A 63 34.23 -7.68 0.16
C ALA A 63 33.04 -8.24 -0.64
N GLY A 64 32.20 -7.36 -1.16
CA GLY A 64 31.03 -7.70 -1.98
C GLY A 64 29.91 -8.46 -1.22
N LYS A 65 30.02 -8.62 0.09
CA LYS A 65 29.01 -9.35 0.90
C LYS A 65 27.94 -8.41 1.45
N LYS A 66 26.84 -9.04 1.90
CA LYS A 66 25.71 -8.38 2.53
C LYS A 66 25.43 -9.03 3.89
N TYR A 67 25.16 -8.19 4.87
CA TYR A 67 24.48 -8.57 6.10
C TYR A 67 22.99 -8.29 5.93
N SER A 68 22.12 -9.20 6.35
CA SER A 68 20.68 -9.02 6.28
C SER A 68 20.01 -9.52 7.55
N MET A 69 19.24 -8.67 8.18
CA MET A 69 18.45 -8.96 9.38
C MET A 69 16.99 -8.70 9.14
N LYS A 70 16.13 -9.65 9.51
CA LYS A 70 14.67 -9.49 9.45
C LYS A 70 14.16 -9.12 10.84
N TYR A 71 13.15 -8.24 10.87
CA TYR A 71 12.48 -7.84 12.09
C TYR A 71 10.97 -7.70 11.87
N LYS A 72 10.24 -7.57 12.97
CA LYS A 72 8.82 -7.26 12.99
C LYS A 72 8.62 -5.94 13.69
N VAL A 73 7.57 -5.22 13.31
CA VAL A 73 7.12 -4.01 13.97
C VAL A 73 5.79 -4.31 14.63
N ASP A 74 5.68 -4.07 15.92
CA ASP A 74 4.47 -4.26 16.69
C ASP A 74 3.63 -2.97 16.69
N GLY A 75 2.39 -3.07 16.23
CA GLY A 75 1.34 -2.08 16.49
C GLY A 75 1.36 -0.80 15.65
N MET A 76 2.26 -0.62 14.70
CA MET A 76 2.26 0.59 13.87
C MET A 76 1.39 0.42 12.62
N ARG A 77 0.25 1.09 12.61
CA ARG A 77 -0.38 1.52 11.37
C ARG A 77 0.43 2.71 10.83
N MET A 78 0.91 2.62 9.62
CA MET A 78 1.50 3.75 8.93
C MET A 78 0.52 4.34 7.92
N LEU A 79 -0.11 3.51 7.12
CA LEU A 79 -1.08 3.91 6.11
C LEU A 79 -2.41 3.18 6.31
N VAL A 80 -3.49 3.88 6.07
CA VAL A 80 -4.84 3.32 5.92
C VAL A 80 -5.30 3.57 4.51
N LEU A 81 -5.68 2.49 3.81
CA LEU A 81 -6.29 2.54 2.50
C LEU A 81 -7.77 2.21 2.63
N ARG A 82 -8.62 3.06 2.06
CA ARG A 82 -10.06 2.83 1.96
C ARG A 82 -10.48 2.89 0.50
N GLU A 83 -11.33 1.98 0.10
CA GLU A 83 -11.93 1.96 -1.22
C GLU A 83 -13.45 2.09 -1.09
N HIS A 84 -14.03 2.99 -1.85
CA HIS A 84 -15.47 3.17 -1.93
C HIS A 84 -15.92 3.02 -3.38
N LEU A 85 -16.81 2.07 -3.58
CA LEU A 85 -17.39 1.77 -4.87
C LEU A 85 -18.86 2.20 -4.89
N ASP A 86 -19.28 2.93 -5.93
CA ASP A 86 -20.65 3.33 -6.14
C ASP A 86 -21.07 3.01 -7.58
N THR A 87 -22.12 2.21 -7.72
CA THR A 87 -22.67 1.79 -9.02
C THR A 87 -23.90 2.63 -9.42
N ASN A 88 -24.23 3.66 -8.64
CA ASN A 88 -25.27 4.62 -8.96
C ASN A 88 -24.93 6.06 -8.53
N PRO A 89 -23.83 6.61 -9.04
CA PRO A 89 -23.29 7.91 -8.59
C PRO A 89 -24.23 9.12 -8.87
N ALA A 90 -25.25 8.93 -9.69
CA ALA A 90 -26.27 9.97 -9.94
C ALA A 90 -27.24 10.15 -8.76
N ARG A 91 -27.29 9.23 -7.80
CA ARG A 91 -28.08 9.35 -6.57
C ARG A 91 -27.25 10.01 -5.48
N SER A 92 -27.58 11.21 -5.13
CA SER A 92 -26.77 12.09 -4.28
C SER A 92 -26.69 11.74 -2.79
N GLN A 93 -27.25 10.62 -2.31
CA GLN A 93 -27.34 10.39 -0.86
C GLN A 93 -26.93 9.03 -0.34
N GLU A 94 -26.83 7.99 -1.18
CA GLU A 94 -26.41 6.65 -0.74
C GLU A 94 -25.58 5.96 -1.81
N ARG A 95 -24.39 5.48 -1.43
CA ARG A 95 -23.58 4.63 -2.29
C ARG A 95 -24.31 3.31 -2.54
N SER A 96 -24.30 2.84 -3.76
CA SER A 96 -25.02 1.64 -4.19
C SER A 96 -24.08 0.63 -4.84
N LEU A 97 -24.25 -0.63 -4.50
CA LEU A 97 -23.57 -1.76 -5.16
C LEU A 97 -24.55 -2.60 -6.01
N SER A 98 -25.67 -2.04 -6.40
CA SER A 98 -26.64 -2.70 -7.30
C SER A 98 -26.24 -2.49 -8.75
N VAL A 99 -25.88 -3.58 -9.43
CA VAL A 99 -25.50 -3.58 -10.85
C VAL A 99 -26.57 -4.27 -11.67
N ALA A 100 -27.06 -3.60 -12.72
CA ALA A 100 -27.94 -4.23 -13.69
C ALA A 100 -27.17 -5.25 -14.54
N ASN A 101 -27.72 -6.46 -14.67
CA ASN A 101 -27.16 -7.47 -15.55
C ASN A 101 -27.51 -7.15 -17.02
N GLY A 102 -26.49 -6.93 -17.85
CA GLY A 102 -26.67 -6.64 -19.27
C GLY A 102 -25.39 -6.16 -19.95
N PRO A 103 -25.34 -6.22 -21.30
CA PRO A 103 -24.15 -5.86 -22.07
C PRO A 103 -23.86 -4.35 -22.08
N GLU A 104 -24.84 -3.52 -21.80
CA GLU A 104 -24.68 -2.04 -21.79
C GLU A 104 -23.85 -1.60 -20.58
N GLY A 105 -23.82 -2.40 -19.53
CA GLY A 105 -23.19 -2.04 -18.27
C GLY A 105 -23.91 -0.92 -17.52
N GLY A 106 -23.37 -0.52 -16.38
CA GLY A 106 -23.86 0.60 -15.58
C GLY A 106 -22.72 1.54 -15.20
N PRO A 107 -23.05 2.75 -14.74
CA PRO A 107 -22.05 3.69 -14.27
C PRO A 107 -21.34 3.15 -13.04
N LEU A 108 -20.08 3.56 -12.87
CA LEU A 108 -19.23 3.20 -11.75
C LEU A 108 -18.46 4.44 -11.31
N ALA A 109 -18.52 4.77 -10.02
CA ALA A 109 -17.58 5.67 -9.38
C ALA A 109 -16.76 4.89 -8.35
N LEU A 110 -15.46 5.08 -8.39
CA LEU A 110 -14.49 4.52 -7.46
C LEU A 110 -13.76 5.66 -6.78
N GLU A 111 -13.74 5.63 -5.46
CA GLU A 111 -12.95 6.54 -4.64
C GLU A 111 -11.96 5.74 -3.81
N ILE A 112 -10.68 6.08 -3.91
CA ILE A 112 -9.60 5.48 -3.13
C ILE A 112 -9.03 6.57 -2.22
N GLU A 113 -9.13 6.36 -0.92
CA GLU A 113 -8.55 7.25 0.10
C GLU A 113 -7.32 6.60 0.72
N VAL A 114 -6.21 7.34 0.79
CA VAL A 114 -4.99 6.96 1.53
C VAL A 114 -4.78 7.97 2.64
N GLU A 115 -4.60 7.48 3.86
CA GLU A 115 -4.36 8.27 5.06
C GLU A 115 -3.06 7.83 5.73
N ASN A 116 -2.17 8.79 6.02
CA ASN A 116 -1.03 8.55 6.89
C ASN A 116 -1.47 8.73 8.35
N VAL A 117 -1.60 7.62 9.07
CA VAL A 117 -2.01 7.62 10.48
C VAL A 117 -0.82 7.60 11.45
N SER A 118 0.41 7.67 10.92
CA SER A 118 1.62 7.77 11.71
C SER A 118 1.93 9.22 12.12
N ASN A 119 2.95 9.39 12.93
CA ASN A 119 3.45 10.69 13.35
C ASN A 119 4.65 11.21 12.54
N VAL A 120 4.99 10.52 11.45
CA VAL A 120 6.10 10.87 10.55
C VAL A 120 5.59 11.08 9.13
N THR A 121 6.35 11.80 8.31
CA THR A 121 6.07 11.91 6.87
C THR A 121 6.46 10.60 6.19
N ILE A 122 5.61 10.12 5.30
CA ILE A 122 5.87 8.95 4.46
C ILE A 122 6.02 9.42 3.02
N ASP A 123 7.16 9.12 2.43
CA ASP A 123 7.50 9.49 1.06
C ASP A 123 7.28 8.33 0.08
N ASN A 124 7.13 8.69 -1.21
CA ASN A 124 7.01 7.74 -2.32
C ASN A 124 5.85 6.75 -2.14
N VAL A 125 4.72 7.23 -1.64
CA VAL A 125 3.52 6.41 -1.51
C VAL A 125 2.91 6.16 -2.89
N GLU A 126 2.71 4.90 -3.20
CA GLU A 126 2.08 4.44 -4.44
C GLU A 126 0.94 3.48 -4.12
N VAL A 127 -0.15 3.58 -4.86
CA VAL A 127 -1.29 2.67 -4.79
C VAL A 127 -1.40 1.94 -6.11
N THR A 128 -1.37 0.63 -6.05
CA THR A 128 -1.60 -0.25 -7.18
C THR A 128 -2.87 -1.04 -6.97
N ARG A 129 -3.81 -0.97 -7.90
CA ARG A 129 -5.09 -1.64 -7.86
C ARG A 129 -5.33 -2.46 -9.12
N PRO A 130 -5.53 -3.78 -8.99
CA PRO A 130 -6.00 -4.60 -10.12
C PRO A 130 -7.40 -4.16 -10.57
N ILE A 131 -7.63 -4.13 -11.88
CA ILE A 131 -8.91 -3.81 -12.49
C ILE A 131 -9.55 -5.12 -12.94
N PRO A 132 -10.68 -5.56 -12.32
CA PRO A 132 -11.43 -6.71 -12.81
C PRO A 132 -11.90 -6.51 -14.24
N SER A 133 -12.01 -7.58 -15.00
CA SER A 133 -12.43 -7.55 -16.41
C SER A 133 -13.83 -6.98 -16.64
N GLU A 134 -14.64 -6.95 -15.59
CA GLU A 134 -15.99 -6.39 -15.55
C GLU A 134 -15.99 -4.87 -15.40
N MET A 135 -14.85 -4.26 -15.07
CA MET A 135 -14.71 -2.83 -14.85
C MET A 135 -13.88 -2.18 -15.95
N SER A 136 -14.26 -0.99 -16.36
CA SER A 136 -13.48 -0.12 -17.23
C SER A 136 -13.59 1.32 -16.75
N PHE A 137 -12.50 2.06 -16.79
CA PHE A 137 -12.45 3.46 -16.35
C PHE A 137 -12.21 4.35 -17.55
N GLU A 138 -13.09 5.34 -17.73
CA GLU A 138 -13.02 6.33 -18.81
C GLU A 138 -12.18 7.56 -18.39
N ASN A 139 -12.25 7.87 -17.09
CA ASN A 139 -11.45 8.92 -16.47
C ASN A 139 -10.73 8.35 -15.26
N SER A 140 -9.42 8.27 -15.36
CA SER A 140 -8.56 7.73 -14.30
C SER A 140 -8.07 8.80 -13.29
N GLY A 141 -8.48 10.06 -13.48
CA GLY A 141 -8.02 11.15 -12.61
C GLY A 141 -6.50 11.32 -12.64
N ALA A 142 -5.88 11.25 -11.45
CA ALA A 142 -4.43 11.32 -11.29
C ALA A 142 -3.73 9.94 -11.40
N ALA A 143 -4.48 8.87 -11.67
CA ALA A 143 -3.92 7.53 -11.84
C ALA A 143 -3.59 7.23 -13.31
N VAL A 144 -2.67 6.30 -13.51
CA VAL A 144 -2.32 5.75 -14.81
C VAL A 144 -2.85 4.30 -14.90
N ILE A 145 -3.52 3.97 -16.00
CA ILE A 145 -4.03 2.63 -16.26
C ILE A 145 -3.11 1.95 -17.26
N GLU A 146 -2.54 0.83 -16.85
CA GLU A 146 -1.67 -0.02 -17.67
C GLU A 146 -2.22 -1.45 -17.68
N GLY A 147 -2.80 -1.85 -18.81
CA GLY A 147 -3.45 -3.16 -18.93
C GLY A 147 -4.64 -3.30 -17.97
N ASP A 148 -4.53 -4.25 -17.05
CA ASP A 148 -5.54 -4.54 -16.01
C ASP A 148 -5.18 -3.95 -14.63
N THR A 149 -4.32 -2.94 -14.61
CA THR A 149 -3.81 -2.35 -13.36
C THR A 149 -3.93 -0.84 -13.39
N MET A 150 -4.43 -0.27 -12.30
CA MET A 150 -4.45 1.17 -12.02
C MET A 150 -3.32 1.49 -11.03
N ASN A 151 -2.45 2.44 -11.40
CA ASN A 151 -1.33 2.91 -10.60
C ASN A 151 -1.54 4.39 -10.27
N TRP A 152 -1.56 4.71 -8.98
CA TRP A 152 -1.68 6.07 -8.49
C TRP A 152 -0.45 6.45 -7.65
N SER A 153 0.34 7.39 -8.16
CA SER A 153 1.46 7.97 -7.40
C SER A 153 0.92 9.05 -6.47
N VAL A 154 0.80 8.72 -5.20
CA VAL A 154 0.29 9.62 -4.14
C VAL A 154 1.37 10.64 -3.76
N GLY A 155 2.64 10.25 -3.83
CA GLY A 155 3.81 11.03 -3.42
C GLY A 155 4.00 11.02 -1.91
N SER A 156 4.34 12.18 -1.32
CA SER A 156 4.55 12.30 0.12
C SER A 156 3.23 12.55 0.85
N LEU A 157 3.09 11.95 2.03
CA LEU A 157 1.99 12.16 2.98
C LEU A 157 2.56 12.60 4.32
N SER A 158 2.25 13.81 4.75
CA SER A 158 2.59 14.28 6.10
C SER A 158 1.81 13.51 7.17
N ALA A 159 2.24 13.60 8.42
CA ALA A 159 1.53 13.01 9.55
C ALA A 159 0.05 13.47 9.58
N GLY A 160 -0.88 12.52 9.59
CA GLY A 160 -2.33 12.76 9.56
C GLY A 160 -2.90 13.23 8.22
N GLU A 161 -2.08 13.32 7.16
CA GLU A 161 -2.54 13.74 5.84
C GLU A 161 -3.33 12.64 5.15
N LYS A 162 -4.37 13.06 4.43
CA LYS A 162 -5.19 12.22 3.54
C LYS A 162 -5.12 12.72 2.12
N LYS A 163 -5.08 11.78 1.18
CA LYS A 163 -5.29 12.05 -0.24
C LYS A 163 -6.32 11.10 -0.81
N THR A 164 -7.11 11.62 -1.74
CA THR A 164 -8.21 10.88 -2.36
C THR A 164 -8.05 10.91 -3.88
N LEU A 165 -8.19 9.75 -4.49
CA LEU A 165 -8.35 9.57 -5.92
C LEU A 165 -9.81 9.26 -6.22
N SER A 166 -10.43 10.01 -7.13
CA SER A 166 -11.77 9.71 -7.63
C SER A 166 -11.68 9.40 -9.11
N VAL A 167 -12.25 8.28 -9.52
CA VAL A 167 -12.26 7.82 -10.91
C VAL A 167 -13.66 7.38 -11.30
N GLU A 168 -14.02 7.59 -12.56
CA GLU A 168 -15.32 7.24 -13.12
C GLU A 168 -15.16 6.21 -14.23
N GLY A 169 -16.14 5.33 -14.35
CA GLY A 169 -16.09 4.26 -15.32
C GLY A 169 -17.41 3.55 -15.50
N LYS A 170 -17.31 2.32 -15.96
CA LYS A 170 -18.46 1.42 -16.16
C LYS A 170 -18.18 0.06 -15.56
N ILE A 171 -19.25 -0.56 -15.08
CA ILE A 171 -19.25 -1.97 -14.67
C ILE A 171 -20.22 -2.74 -15.55
N THR A 172 -19.75 -3.84 -16.14
CA THR A 172 -20.54 -4.70 -17.01
C THR A 172 -20.61 -6.10 -16.43
N VAL A 173 -21.80 -6.55 -16.07
CA VAL A 173 -22.04 -7.89 -15.53
C VAL A 173 -22.93 -8.66 -16.48
N THR A 174 -22.42 -9.78 -17.01
CA THR A 174 -23.16 -10.70 -17.85
C THR A 174 -23.24 -12.05 -17.17
N GLY A 175 -24.45 -12.55 -16.91
CA GLY A 175 -24.67 -13.80 -16.17
C GLY A 175 -24.47 -13.64 -14.65
N THR A 176 -24.48 -14.74 -13.93
CA THR A 176 -24.25 -14.74 -12.47
C THR A 176 -22.76 -14.78 -12.19
N LYS A 177 -22.23 -13.71 -11.65
CA LYS A 177 -20.81 -13.63 -11.23
C LYS A 177 -20.73 -13.15 -9.78
N THR A 178 -19.78 -13.69 -9.04
CA THR A 178 -19.41 -13.18 -7.73
C THR A 178 -18.22 -12.23 -7.93
N ILE A 179 -18.39 -10.97 -7.57
CA ILE A 179 -17.32 -9.97 -7.57
C ILE A 179 -16.74 -9.97 -6.16
N ASN A 180 -15.49 -10.40 -6.04
CA ASN A 180 -14.74 -10.27 -4.79
C ASN A 180 -14.01 -8.93 -4.83
N ALA A 181 -14.36 -8.06 -3.90
CA ALA A 181 -13.64 -6.81 -3.63
C ALA A 181 -12.39 -7.07 -2.79
#